data_e777c1e52c759091691bc81569a16917
#
_entry.id   e777c1e52c759091691bc81569a16917
#
_cell.length_a   1.000
_cell.length_b   1.000
_cell.length_c   1.000
_cell.angle_alpha   90.00
_cell.angle_beta   90.00
_cell.angle_gamma   90.00
#
_symmetry.space_group_name_H-M   'P 1'
#
loop_
_entity.id
_entity.type
_entity.pdbx_description
1 polymer ?
#
loop_
_entity_poly.entity_id
_entity_poly.type
_entity_poly.pdbx_seq_one_letter_code
_entity_poly.pdbx_strand_id
1 'polypeptide(L)'
;MNTSLLAFIRTAAIPAAVGLAFQVLASPPAMAQDPVKVDAKHYKVEFENDRVRVLRIQYGPHEKSVMHSHPDSVAVFLADGSVKFTTPDGKTQPAELKAGTTQWTAAGKHLPENVGDKPFELILVELKGKHHTKAK
;
A
#
# COMPACT_ATOMS: atom_id res chain seq x y z
N MET A 1 -53.43 -72.27 -15.91
CA MET A 1 -52.61 -71.88 -14.73
C MET A 1 -51.54 -70.89 -15.17
N ASN A 2 -51.84 -69.65 -14.98
CA ASN A 2 -50.96 -68.54 -15.45
C ASN A 2 -50.24 -67.92 -14.28
N THR A 3 -48.95 -68.03 -14.28
CA THR A 3 -48.10 -67.36 -13.31
C THR A 3 -47.41 -66.12 -14.02
N SER A 4 -47.94 -64.94 -13.74
CA SER A 4 -47.42 -63.71 -14.21
C SER A 4 -46.17 -63.35 -13.40
N LEU A 5 -45.02 -63.15 -14.06
CA LEU A 5 -43.75 -62.69 -13.50
C LEU A 5 -43.71 -61.18 -13.61
N LEU A 6 -43.87 -60.44 -12.49
CA LEU A 6 -43.74 -59.03 -12.41
C LEU A 6 -42.26 -58.69 -12.26
N ALA A 7 -41.67 -58.08 -13.29
CA ALA A 7 -40.33 -57.55 -13.25
C ALA A 7 -40.29 -56.16 -12.53
N PHE A 8 -39.61 -56.08 -11.38
CA PHE A 8 -39.34 -54.82 -10.69
C PHE A 8 -38.18 -54.13 -11.37
N ILE A 9 -38.46 -53.00 -12.03
CA ILE A 9 -37.41 -52.08 -12.52
C ILE A 9 -36.99 -51.22 -11.36
N ARG A 10 -35.75 -51.44 -10.86
CA ARG A 10 -35.11 -50.55 -9.89
C ARG A 10 -34.48 -49.40 -10.66
N THR A 11 -35.07 -48.22 -10.56
CA THR A 11 -34.43 -46.96 -10.98
C THR A 11 -33.38 -46.56 -9.94
N ALA A 12 -32.11 -46.65 -10.32
CA ALA A 12 -30.99 -46.10 -9.53
C ALA A 12 -30.95 -44.59 -9.70
N ALA A 13 -31.22 -43.88 -8.63
CA ALA A 13 -31.02 -42.44 -8.57
C ALA A 13 -29.52 -42.14 -8.44
N ILE A 14 -28.97 -41.42 -9.40
CA ILE A 14 -27.57 -40.89 -9.36
C ILE A 14 -27.60 -39.61 -8.53
N PRO A 15 -26.85 -39.48 -7.44
CA PRO A 15 -26.73 -38.22 -6.75
C PRO A 15 -25.87 -37.25 -7.59
N ALA A 16 -26.46 -36.13 -7.99
CA ALA A 16 -25.74 -35.02 -8.58
C ALA A 16 -24.84 -34.39 -7.50
N ALA A 17 -23.55 -34.62 -7.62
CA ALA A 17 -22.54 -33.92 -6.80
C ALA A 17 -22.47 -32.47 -7.28
N VAL A 18 -23.07 -31.55 -6.51
CA VAL A 18 -22.89 -30.11 -6.70
C VAL A 18 -21.49 -29.77 -6.23
N GLY A 19 -20.55 -29.70 -7.16
CA GLY A 19 -19.21 -29.21 -6.92
C GLY A 19 -19.25 -27.69 -6.64
N LEU A 20 -19.08 -27.31 -5.37
CA LEU A 20 -18.89 -25.91 -4.98
C LEU A 20 -17.52 -25.48 -5.46
N ALA A 21 -17.45 -24.85 -6.64
CA ALA A 21 -16.24 -24.22 -7.12
C ALA A 21 -15.94 -23.01 -6.23
N PHE A 22 -14.97 -23.17 -5.33
CA PHE A 22 -14.36 -22.06 -4.61
C PHE A 22 -13.61 -21.19 -5.63
N GLN A 23 -14.24 -20.13 -6.11
CA GLN A 23 -13.55 -19.10 -6.86
C GLN A 23 -12.70 -18.32 -5.88
N VAL A 24 -11.40 -18.60 -5.87
CA VAL A 24 -10.41 -17.74 -5.22
C VAL A 24 -10.41 -16.45 -6.05
N LEU A 25 -11.12 -15.44 -5.56
CA LEU A 25 -11.01 -14.08 -6.07
C LEU A 25 -9.59 -13.63 -5.75
N ALA A 26 -8.69 -13.74 -6.72
CA ALA A 26 -7.39 -13.11 -6.64
C ALA A 26 -7.63 -11.61 -6.46
N SER A 27 -7.36 -11.08 -5.26
CA SER A 27 -7.38 -9.64 -5.03
C SER A 27 -6.40 -9.01 -6.02
N PRO A 28 -6.80 -7.97 -6.76
CA PRO A 28 -5.89 -7.28 -7.65
C PRO A 28 -4.70 -6.80 -6.80
N PRO A 29 -3.45 -6.81 -7.34
CA PRO A 29 -2.31 -6.29 -6.63
C PRO A 29 -2.66 -4.87 -6.18
N ALA A 30 -2.54 -4.61 -4.88
CA ALA A 30 -2.81 -3.30 -4.33
C ALA A 30 -1.91 -2.30 -5.09
N MET A 31 -2.50 -1.57 -6.02
CA MET A 31 -1.81 -0.51 -6.77
C MET A 31 -1.15 0.38 -5.74
N ALA A 32 0.16 0.65 -5.95
CA ALA A 32 0.90 1.55 -5.08
C ALA A 32 0.12 2.88 -5.03
N GLN A 33 -0.45 3.22 -3.86
CA GLN A 33 -1.26 4.42 -3.71
C GLN A 33 -0.33 5.63 -3.70
N ASP A 34 -0.48 6.48 -4.70
CA ASP A 34 0.26 7.75 -4.81
C ASP A 34 -0.20 8.69 -3.69
N PRO A 35 0.69 9.16 -2.79
CA PRO A 35 0.33 10.03 -1.68
C PRO A 35 -0.39 11.30 -2.12
N VAL A 36 -0.01 11.91 -3.24
CA VAL A 36 -0.65 13.13 -3.75
C VAL A 36 -2.11 12.90 -4.15
N LYS A 37 -2.46 11.66 -4.55
CA LYS A 37 -3.83 11.30 -4.92
C LYS A 37 -4.69 10.91 -3.71
N VAL A 38 -4.10 10.22 -2.73
CA VAL A 38 -4.85 9.67 -1.60
C VAL A 38 -4.83 10.57 -0.38
N ASP A 39 -3.89 11.53 -0.32
CA ASP A 39 -3.72 12.46 0.81
C ASP A 39 -3.20 13.83 0.35
N ALA A 40 -3.92 14.48 -0.54
CA ALA A 40 -3.58 15.80 -1.08
C ALA A 40 -3.51 16.91 0.01
N LYS A 41 -4.01 16.64 1.20
CA LYS A 41 -3.91 17.55 2.34
C LYS A 41 -2.46 17.71 2.78
N HIS A 42 -1.74 16.59 2.90
CA HIS A 42 -0.38 16.56 3.44
C HIS A 42 0.70 16.59 2.35
N TYR A 43 0.39 16.18 1.10
CA TYR A 43 1.35 16.00 0.02
C TYR A 43 1.05 16.91 -1.18
N LYS A 44 2.00 17.78 -1.51
CA LYS A 44 1.90 18.69 -2.66
C LYS A 44 3.10 18.53 -3.57
N VAL A 45 2.87 18.42 -4.89
CA VAL A 45 3.95 18.47 -5.88
C VAL A 45 4.43 19.90 -6.00
N GLU A 46 5.72 20.14 -5.75
CA GLU A 46 6.38 21.42 -5.98
C GLU A 46 7.08 21.48 -7.32
N PHE A 47 7.66 20.36 -7.73
CA PHE A 47 8.39 20.25 -8.98
C PHE A 47 8.35 18.81 -9.47
N GLU A 48 8.30 18.63 -10.78
CA GLU A 48 8.34 17.30 -11.41
C GLU A 48 8.95 17.38 -12.82
N ASN A 49 9.82 16.42 -13.14
CA ASN A 49 10.36 16.18 -14.46
C ASN A 49 10.52 14.67 -14.71
N ASP A 50 11.22 14.30 -15.79
CA ASP A 50 11.42 12.87 -16.16
C ASP A 50 12.30 12.08 -15.14
N ARG A 51 13.01 12.76 -14.26
CA ARG A 51 14.00 12.16 -13.35
C ARG A 51 13.57 12.16 -11.89
N VAL A 52 12.89 13.21 -11.46
CA VAL A 52 12.48 13.40 -10.07
C VAL A 52 11.08 13.97 -9.97
N ARG A 53 10.44 13.68 -8.83
CA ARG A 53 9.27 14.41 -8.33
C ARG A 53 9.60 14.94 -6.95
N VAL A 54 9.42 16.24 -6.74
CA VAL A 54 9.67 16.91 -5.47
C VAL A 54 8.34 17.19 -4.80
N LEU A 55 8.16 16.62 -3.62
CA LEU A 55 6.97 16.81 -2.80
C LEU A 55 7.29 17.68 -1.60
N ARG A 56 6.42 18.65 -1.31
CA ARG A 56 6.34 19.28 0.00
C ARG A 56 5.36 18.52 0.85
N ILE A 57 5.79 18.13 2.05
CA ILE A 57 5.03 17.32 2.98
C ILE A 57 4.89 18.09 4.28
N GLN A 58 3.65 18.27 4.74
CA GLN A 58 3.32 19.03 5.95
C GLN A 58 2.30 18.26 6.79
N TYR A 59 2.58 18.14 8.09
CA TYR A 59 1.66 17.57 9.07
C TYR A 59 1.46 18.52 10.22
N GLY A 60 0.22 18.80 10.57
CA GLY A 60 -0.11 19.44 11.85
C GLY A 60 0.08 18.48 13.03
N PRO A 61 -0.04 18.98 14.27
CA PRO A 61 0.03 18.14 15.47
C PRO A 61 -1.00 17.02 15.41
N HIS A 62 -0.57 15.79 15.74
CA HIS A 62 -1.41 14.59 15.81
C HIS A 62 -2.14 14.21 14.50
N GLU A 63 -1.74 14.80 13.38
CA GLU A 63 -2.28 14.44 12.07
C GLU A 63 -1.70 13.11 11.57
N LYS A 64 -2.56 12.35 10.91
CA LYS A 64 -2.28 11.02 10.40
C LYS A 64 -2.65 10.95 8.93
N SER A 65 -1.81 10.30 8.14
CA SER A 65 -2.06 10.00 6.73
C SER A 65 -2.88 8.72 6.55
N VAL A 66 -2.97 8.28 5.29
CA VAL A 66 -3.43 6.96 4.90
C VAL A 66 -2.23 6.14 4.42
N MET A 67 -2.40 4.82 4.30
CA MET A 67 -1.35 3.95 3.76
C MET A 67 -1.08 4.32 2.31
N HIS A 68 0.17 4.65 1.97
CA HIS A 68 0.60 5.01 0.62
C HIS A 68 2.03 4.53 0.36
N SER A 69 2.55 4.77 -0.83
CA SER A 69 3.90 4.33 -1.21
C SER A 69 4.68 5.44 -1.87
N HIS A 70 6.00 5.37 -1.66
CA HIS A 70 6.99 6.19 -2.35
C HIS A 70 8.00 5.30 -3.08
N PRO A 71 8.60 5.76 -4.18
CA PRO A 71 9.81 5.17 -4.72
C PRO A 71 11.01 5.52 -3.83
N ASP A 72 12.20 5.07 -4.23
CA ASP A 72 13.45 5.54 -3.62
C ASP A 72 13.51 7.05 -3.61
N SER A 73 13.86 7.64 -2.47
CA SER A 73 13.72 9.08 -2.25
C SER A 73 14.81 9.62 -1.31
N VAL A 74 15.00 10.93 -1.37
CA VAL A 74 15.78 11.68 -0.36
C VAL A 74 14.83 12.62 0.37
N ALA A 75 14.74 12.47 1.69
CA ALA A 75 14.02 13.41 2.56
C ALA A 75 14.96 14.52 3.04
N VAL A 76 14.49 15.77 3.02
CA VAL A 76 15.15 16.95 3.58
C VAL A 76 14.23 17.55 4.62
N PHE A 77 14.57 17.45 5.89
CA PHE A 77 13.72 17.90 6.99
C PHE A 77 13.88 19.42 7.21
N LEU A 78 12.74 20.13 7.15
CA LEU A 78 12.70 21.59 7.33
C LEU A 78 12.31 21.99 8.74
N ALA A 79 11.70 21.07 9.50
CA ALA A 79 11.34 21.27 10.89
C ALA A 79 11.64 20.00 11.70
N ASP A 80 11.85 20.16 13.01
CA ASP A 80 11.88 19.04 13.95
C ASP A 80 10.48 18.39 14.04
N GLY A 81 10.42 17.09 14.30
CA GLY A 81 9.16 16.38 14.45
C GLY A 81 9.33 14.98 15.01
N SER A 82 8.28 14.47 15.64
CA SER A 82 8.19 13.08 16.12
C SER A 82 7.15 12.35 15.31
N VAL A 83 7.56 11.34 14.57
CA VAL A 83 6.70 10.61 13.63
C VAL A 83 6.64 9.13 13.99
N LYS A 84 5.49 8.54 13.84
CA LYS A 84 5.29 7.09 13.89
C LYS A 84 4.91 6.60 12.49
N PHE A 85 5.70 5.68 11.95
CA PHE A 85 5.40 5.00 10.70
C PHE A 85 4.74 3.65 10.99
N THR A 86 3.63 3.36 10.32
CA THR A 86 2.99 2.03 10.36
C THR A 86 3.24 1.35 9.02
N THR A 87 3.75 0.13 9.04
CA THR A 87 3.99 -0.72 7.85
C THR A 87 2.75 -1.53 7.48
N PRO A 88 2.65 -2.10 6.26
CA PRO A 88 1.48 -2.88 5.83
C PRO A 88 1.15 -4.10 6.72
N ASP A 89 2.14 -4.66 7.41
CA ASP A 89 1.97 -5.75 8.37
C ASP A 89 1.52 -5.27 9.77
N GLY A 90 1.25 -3.96 9.92
CA GLY A 90 0.76 -3.36 11.16
C GLY A 90 1.83 -3.02 12.20
N LYS A 91 3.10 -3.30 11.91
CA LYS A 91 4.20 -2.89 12.79
C LYS A 91 4.39 -1.38 12.77
N THR A 92 4.82 -0.84 13.89
CA THR A 92 5.07 0.60 14.03
C THR A 92 6.54 0.88 14.35
N GLN A 93 7.06 1.96 13.78
CA GLN A 93 8.42 2.45 14.01
C GLN A 93 8.37 3.93 14.33
N PRO A 94 8.83 4.37 15.51
CA PRO A 94 8.99 5.79 15.82
C PRO A 94 10.24 6.33 15.13
N ALA A 95 10.20 7.61 14.76
CA ALA A 95 11.33 8.33 14.21
C ALA A 95 11.31 9.79 14.68
N GLU A 96 12.49 10.31 15.04
CA GLU A 96 12.68 11.72 15.33
C GLU A 96 13.28 12.41 14.10
N LEU A 97 12.62 13.45 13.64
CA LEU A 97 13.04 14.26 12.52
C LEU A 97 13.81 15.47 13.05
N LYS A 98 14.95 15.76 12.43
CA LYS A 98 15.79 16.91 12.81
C LYS A 98 15.91 17.89 11.66
N ALA A 99 15.48 19.12 11.87
CA ALA A 99 15.59 20.20 10.89
C ALA A 99 17.03 20.36 10.37
N GLY A 100 17.17 20.58 9.07
CA GLY A 100 18.46 20.74 8.39
C GLY A 100 19.21 19.44 8.10
N THR A 101 18.62 18.27 8.41
CA THR A 101 19.21 16.98 8.07
C THR A 101 18.55 16.36 6.83
N THR A 102 19.23 15.38 6.24
CA THR A 102 18.77 14.62 5.10
C THR A 102 18.82 13.12 5.38
N GLN A 103 17.91 12.36 4.76
CA GLN A 103 17.86 10.92 4.92
C GLN A 103 17.49 10.24 3.61
N TRP A 104 18.16 9.14 3.29
CA TRP A 104 17.72 8.22 2.25
C TRP A 104 16.52 7.43 2.73
N THR A 105 15.51 7.31 1.87
CA THR A 105 14.31 6.51 2.10
C THR A 105 14.16 5.51 0.96
N ALA A 106 14.31 4.24 1.26
CA ALA A 106 14.08 3.19 0.27
C ALA A 106 12.61 3.11 -0.14
N ALA A 107 12.35 2.68 -1.37
CA ALA A 107 11.00 2.46 -1.87
C ALA A 107 10.18 1.56 -0.93
N GLY A 108 8.95 1.96 -0.64
CA GLY A 108 8.12 1.20 0.29
C GLY A 108 6.75 1.79 0.53
N LYS A 109 5.95 1.05 1.31
CA LYS A 109 4.61 1.46 1.76
C LYS A 109 4.65 1.77 3.25
N HIS A 110 4.00 2.85 3.63
CA HIS A 110 3.86 3.24 5.02
C HIS A 110 2.64 4.13 5.25
N LEU A 111 2.31 4.30 6.52
CA LEU A 111 1.33 5.25 7.01
C LEU A 111 2.01 6.09 8.08
N PRO A 112 2.34 7.36 7.80
CA PRO A 112 2.93 8.26 8.78
C PRO A 112 1.88 8.94 9.65
N GLU A 113 2.25 9.21 10.90
CA GLU A 113 1.46 9.94 11.88
C GLU A 113 2.39 10.87 12.66
N ASN A 114 2.07 12.16 12.70
CA ASN A 114 2.73 13.10 13.61
C ASN A 114 2.25 12.81 15.04
N VAL A 115 3.13 12.29 15.88
CA VAL A 115 2.81 12.01 17.29
C VAL A 115 3.20 13.14 18.24
N GLY A 116 3.78 14.22 17.69
CA GLY A 116 4.19 15.41 18.44
C GLY A 116 3.12 16.50 18.49
N ASP A 117 3.33 17.47 19.39
CA ASP A 117 2.44 18.61 19.62
C ASP A 117 2.74 19.80 18.70
N LYS A 118 3.70 19.66 17.78
CA LYS A 118 4.11 20.71 16.83
C LYS A 118 3.95 20.21 15.40
N PRO A 119 3.67 21.12 14.45
CA PRO A 119 3.70 20.76 13.05
C PRO A 119 5.14 20.45 12.61
N PHE A 120 5.30 19.60 11.62
CA PHE A 120 6.57 19.42 10.92
C PHE A 120 6.42 19.54 9.41
N GLU A 121 7.53 19.76 8.76
CA GLU A 121 7.62 19.96 7.32
C GLU A 121 8.90 19.32 6.76
N LEU A 122 8.78 18.71 5.59
CA LEU A 122 9.92 18.19 4.85
C LEU A 122 9.72 18.31 3.33
N ILE A 123 10.83 18.28 2.61
CA ILE A 123 10.87 18.07 1.16
C ILE A 123 11.27 16.61 0.91
N LEU A 124 10.51 15.92 0.09
CA LEU A 124 10.83 14.58 -0.39
C LEU A 124 11.15 14.63 -1.87
N VAL A 125 12.38 14.25 -2.23
CA VAL A 125 12.81 14.13 -3.62
C VAL A 125 12.68 12.67 -4.02
N GLU A 126 11.60 12.33 -4.70
CA GLU A 126 11.35 10.99 -5.25
C GLU A 126 12.11 10.78 -6.55
N LEU A 127 12.81 9.66 -6.67
CA LEU A 127 13.58 9.32 -7.84
C LEU A 127 12.72 8.55 -8.84
N LYS A 128 12.57 9.09 -10.05
CA LYS A 128 11.93 8.42 -11.19
C LYS A 128 12.98 7.59 -11.95
N GLY A 129 13.50 6.53 -11.32
CA GLY A 129 14.47 5.66 -11.95
C GLY A 129 13.81 4.65 -12.88
N LYS A 130 14.26 4.56 -14.13
CA LYS A 130 14.19 3.28 -14.85
C LYS A 130 15.08 2.34 -14.05
N HIS A 131 14.55 1.21 -13.58
CA HIS A 131 15.38 0.12 -13.11
C HIS A 131 16.38 -0.21 -14.23
N HIS A 132 17.64 0.21 -14.06
CA HIS A 132 18.70 -0.31 -14.89
C HIS A 132 18.81 -1.79 -14.53
N THR A 133 18.12 -2.64 -15.29
CA THR A 133 18.50 -4.04 -15.40
C THR A 133 19.97 -4.01 -15.82
N LYS A 134 20.88 -4.41 -14.91
CA LYS A 134 22.27 -4.64 -15.27
C LYS A 134 22.25 -5.61 -16.44
N ALA A 135 22.60 -5.13 -17.63
CA ALA A 135 22.96 -6.00 -18.73
C ALA A 135 24.11 -6.90 -18.24
N LYS A 136 23.91 -8.21 -18.37
CA LYS A 136 24.93 -9.21 -18.15
C LYS A 136 26.02 -9.09 -19.22
#